data_0422e4d2f03411cc0265388f6a531f5a
#
_entry.id   0422e4d2f03411cc0265388f6a531f5a
#
_cell.length_a   1.000
_cell.length_b   1.000
_cell.length_c   1.000
_cell.angle_alpha   90.00
_cell.angle_beta   90.00
_cell.angle_gamma   90.00
#
_symmetry.space_group_name_H-M   'P 1'
#
loop_
_entity.id
_entity.type
_entity.pdbx_description
1 polymer ?
#
loop_
_entity_poly.entity_id
_entity_poly.type
_entity_poly.pdbx_seq_one_letter_code
_entity_poly.pdbx_strand_id
1 'polypeptide(L)'
;MPSVNFTVKWPNDELFQYYSPSTAIYEYLSIGQRYPSAQFLHQVENGLHAASERVHARYGFTCSSAMDNLAMIKRQIKIFGLSPEDQIEVIEMKNK
;
A
#
# COMPACT_ATOMS: atom_id res chain seq x y z
N MET A 1 -0.93 2.17 -18.40
CA MET A 1 -0.59 1.14 -17.41
C MET A 1 -1.70 1.07 -16.38
N PRO A 2 -2.22 -0.11 -16.10
CA PRO A 2 -3.30 -0.22 -15.12
C PRO A 2 -2.80 0.15 -13.72
N SER A 3 -3.64 0.86 -12.99
CA SER A 3 -3.40 1.18 -11.58
C SER A 3 -4.23 0.26 -10.71
N VAL A 4 -3.92 0.23 -9.43
CA VAL A 4 -4.61 -0.61 -8.46
C VAL A 4 -5.07 0.25 -7.29
N ASN A 5 -6.35 0.12 -6.93
CA ASN A 5 -6.86 0.63 -5.67
C ASN A 5 -6.91 -0.53 -4.69
N PHE A 6 -6.32 -0.36 -3.52
CA PHE A 6 -6.36 -1.40 -2.49
C PHE A 6 -6.94 -0.83 -1.20
N THR A 7 -7.81 -1.62 -0.57
CA THR A 7 -8.50 -1.25 0.66
C THR A 7 -7.96 -2.09 1.80
N VAL A 8 -7.63 -1.45 2.91
CA VAL A 8 -7.14 -2.15 4.10
C VAL A 8 -8.06 -1.88 5.27
N LYS A 9 -8.12 -2.85 6.18
CA LYS A 9 -8.84 -2.72 7.44
C LYS A 9 -7.81 -2.59 8.57
N TRP A 10 -7.88 -1.46 9.25
CA TRP A 10 -7.01 -1.17 10.37
C TRP A 10 -7.49 -1.90 11.65
N PRO A 11 -6.63 -2.07 12.66
CA PRO A 11 -7.03 -2.77 13.89
C PRO A 11 -8.23 -2.18 14.62
N ASN A 12 -8.57 -0.91 14.36
CA ASN A 12 -9.75 -0.24 14.92
C ASN A 12 -10.99 -0.43 14.05
N ASP A 13 -10.97 -1.35 13.08
CA ASP A 13 -12.06 -1.67 12.14
C ASP A 13 -12.34 -0.57 11.10
N GLU A 14 -11.54 0.46 11.01
CA GLU A 14 -11.68 1.47 9.97
C GLU A 14 -11.12 0.96 8.64
N LEU A 15 -11.81 1.31 7.55
CA LEU A 15 -11.41 0.94 6.19
C LEU A 15 -10.85 2.16 5.48
N PHE A 16 -9.67 2.01 4.88
CA PHE A 16 -9.04 3.07 4.10
C PHE A 16 -8.65 2.51 2.74
N GLN A 17 -8.81 3.34 1.71
CA GLN A 17 -8.43 2.99 0.35
C GLN A 17 -7.16 3.74 -0.04
N TYR A 18 -6.25 3.01 -0.68
CA TYR A 18 -4.98 3.55 -1.16
C TYR A 18 -4.79 3.22 -2.63
N TYR A 19 -3.81 3.84 -3.24
CA TYR A 19 -3.57 3.76 -4.67
C TYR A 19 -2.13 3.31 -4.97
N SER A 20 -2.01 2.42 -5.94
CA SER A 20 -0.71 2.05 -6.54
C SER A 20 -0.74 2.37 -8.04
N PRO A 21 0.30 3.00 -8.58
CA PRO A 21 0.31 3.36 -10.00
C PRO A 21 0.51 2.18 -10.95
N SER A 22 0.80 0.99 -10.43
CA SER A 22 0.94 -0.20 -11.28
C SER A 22 0.52 -1.46 -10.53
N THR A 23 0.41 -2.57 -11.27
CA THR A 23 0.06 -3.87 -10.72
C THR A 23 1.19 -4.53 -9.92
N ALA A 24 2.35 -3.89 -9.85
CA ALA A 24 3.48 -4.42 -9.06
C ALA A 24 3.11 -4.69 -7.60
N ILE A 25 2.14 -3.93 -7.05
CA ILE A 25 1.68 -4.11 -5.67
C ILE A 25 1.14 -5.51 -5.41
N TYR A 26 0.60 -6.20 -6.42
CA TYR A 26 0.09 -7.56 -6.26
C TYR A 26 1.18 -8.57 -5.89
N GLU A 27 2.43 -8.26 -6.16
CA GLU A 27 3.55 -9.13 -5.78
C GLU A 27 3.91 -9.02 -4.30
N TYR A 28 3.40 -8.00 -3.63
CA TYR A 28 3.75 -7.68 -2.24
C TYR A 28 2.59 -7.81 -1.27
N LEU A 29 1.36 -7.67 -1.75
CA LEU A 29 0.15 -7.77 -0.93
C LEU A 29 -0.83 -8.74 -1.58
N SER A 30 -1.57 -9.48 -0.74
CA SER A 30 -2.60 -10.41 -1.20
C SER A 30 -3.92 -10.13 -0.51
N ILE A 31 -5.03 -10.23 -1.28
CA ILE A 31 -6.37 -10.05 -0.74
C ILE A 31 -6.64 -11.12 0.33
N GLY A 32 -7.23 -10.70 1.44
CA GLY A 32 -7.60 -11.60 2.52
C GLY A 32 -6.48 -11.92 3.49
N GLN A 33 -5.27 -11.41 3.25
CA GLN A 33 -4.14 -11.64 4.14
C GLN A 33 -4.07 -10.57 5.22
N ARG A 34 -3.60 -10.97 6.40
CA ARG A 34 -3.30 -10.07 7.51
C ARG A 34 -1.80 -9.98 7.68
N TYR A 35 -1.32 -8.77 7.91
CA TYR A 35 0.11 -8.50 8.09
C TYR A 35 0.32 -7.74 9.39
N PRO A 36 1.31 -8.12 10.22
CA PRO A 36 1.74 -7.23 11.30
C PRO A 36 2.10 -5.87 10.74
N SER A 37 1.82 -4.80 11.46
CA SER A 37 1.97 -3.45 10.91
C SER A 37 3.38 -3.17 10.41
N ALA A 38 4.41 -3.68 11.07
CA ALA A 38 5.78 -3.54 10.62
C ALA A 38 6.00 -4.24 9.27
N GLN A 39 5.47 -5.46 9.11
CA GLN A 39 5.58 -6.20 7.86
C GLN A 39 4.73 -5.56 6.76
N PHE A 40 3.53 -5.10 7.11
CA PHE A 40 2.65 -4.41 6.17
C PHE A 40 3.35 -3.18 5.59
N LEU A 41 3.94 -2.36 6.45
CA LEU A 41 4.66 -1.16 6.01
C LEU A 41 5.82 -1.52 5.08
N HIS A 42 6.57 -2.56 5.43
CA HIS A 42 7.69 -3.03 4.61
C HIS A 42 7.22 -3.50 3.23
N GLN A 43 6.16 -4.29 3.18
CA GLN A 43 5.60 -4.80 1.93
C GLN A 43 5.03 -3.66 1.06
N VAL A 44 4.29 -2.75 1.67
CA VAL A 44 3.73 -1.60 0.95
C VAL A 44 4.83 -0.69 0.43
N GLU A 45 5.84 -0.43 1.25
CA GLU A 45 6.97 0.39 0.83
C GLU A 45 7.65 -0.19 -0.39
N ASN A 46 8.00 -1.48 -0.35
CA ASN A 46 8.62 -2.15 -1.48
C ASN A 46 7.70 -2.20 -2.69
N GLY A 47 6.40 -2.47 -2.48
CA GLY A 47 5.44 -2.53 -3.57
C GLY A 47 5.23 -1.20 -4.26
N LEU A 48 5.12 -0.12 -3.50
CA LEU A 48 4.95 1.21 -4.07
C LEU A 48 6.23 1.72 -4.73
N HIS A 49 7.40 1.37 -4.20
CA HIS A 49 8.66 1.68 -4.88
C HIS A 49 8.77 0.94 -6.21
N ALA A 50 8.44 -0.35 -6.25
CA ALA A 50 8.44 -1.12 -7.49
C ALA A 50 7.45 -0.55 -8.50
N ALA A 51 6.26 -0.14 -8.04
CA ALA A 51 5.26 0.48 -8.90
C ALA A 51 5.76 1.80 -9.47
N SER A 52 6.40 2.62 -8.64
CA SER A 52 6.95 3.91 -9.06
C SER A 52 8.08 3.71 -10.08
N GLU A 53 8.93 2.72 -9.88
CA GLU A 53 10.00 2.42 -10.83
C GLU A 53 9.46 1.94 -12.18
N ARG A 54 8.38 1.17 -12.20
CA ARG A 54 7.74 0.76 -13.44
C ARG A 54 7.23 1.96 -14.23
N VAL A 55 6.59 2.92 -13.55
CA VAL A 55 6.11 4.14 -14.18
C VAL A 55 7.28 4.96 -14.71
N HIS A 56 8.35 5.09 -13.94
CA HIS A 56 9.54 5.82 -14.34
C HIS A 56 10.19 5.18 -15.59
N ALA A 57 10.32 3.86 -15.58
CA ALA A 57 10.92 3.13 -16.71
C ALA A 57 10.09 3.28 -18.00
N ARG A 58 8.76 3.34 -17.86
CA ARG A 58 7.87 3.42 -19.01
C ARG A 58 7.67 4.84 -19.53
N TYR A 59 7.54 5.82 -18.65
CA TYR A 59 7.18 7.18 -19.00
C TYR A 59 8.27 8.21 -18.78
N GLY A 60 9.36 7.83 -18.13
CA GLY A 60 10.51 8.73 -17.92
C GLY A 60 10.34 9.75 -16.80
N PHE A 61 9.31 9.61 -15.96
CA PHE A 61 9.11 10.49 -14.80
C PHE A 61 8.61 9.70 -13.59
N THR A 62 8.90 10.21 -12.41
CA THR A 62 8.51 9.58 -11.15
C THR A 62 7.04 9.87 -10.82
N CYS A 63 6.30 8.85 -10.39
CA CYS A 63 4.92 9.03 -9.95
C CYS A 63 4.88 9.40 -8.48
N SER A 64 4.56 10.65 -8.17
CA SER A 64 4.49 11.13 -6.79
C SER A 64 3.33 10.52 -6.00
N SER A 65 2.27 10.04 -6.69
CA SER A 65 1.11 9.43 -6.04
C SER A 65 1.48 8.24 -5.17
N ALA A 66 2.44 7.41 -5.63
CA ALA A 66 2.90 6.27 -4.85
C ALA A 66 3.53 6.72 -3.53
N MET A 67 4.35 7.74 -3.57
CA MET A 67 5.02 8.26 -2.37
C MET A 67 4.04 8.96 -1.44
N ASP A 68 3.04 9.65 -1.98
CA ASP A 68 2.00 10.29 -1.18
C ASP A 68 1.18 9.22 -0.42
N ASN A 69 0.82 8.12 -1.08
CA ASN A 69 0.11 7.03 -0.43
C ASN A 69 0.95 6.39 0.67
N LEU A 70 2.23 6.20 0.42
CA LEU A 70 3.13 5.64 1.43
C LEU A 70 3.22 6.57 2.65
N ALA A 71 3.32 7.87 2.44
CA ALA A 71 3.35 8.85 3.52
C ALA A 71 2.07 8.83 4.34
N MET A 72 0.91 8.68 3.68
CA MET A 72 -0.39 8.56 4.36
C MET A 72 -0.44 7.32 5.23
N ILE A 73 0.04 6.19 4.73
CA ILE A 73 0.06 4.94 5.49
C ILE A 73 0.95 5.06 6.73
N LYS A 74 2.13 5.62 6.57
CA LYS A 74 3.05 5.86 7.70
C LYS A 74 2.41 6.77 8.75
N ARG A 75 1.70 7.81 8.31
CA ARG A 75 1.00 8.74 9.20
C ARG A 75 -0.11 8.02 9.97
N GLN A 76 -0.89 7.17 9.30
CA GLN A 76 -1.98 6.46 9.94
C GLN A 76 -1.46 5.49 11.02
N ILE A 77 -0.36 4.82 10.76
CA ILE A 77 0.26 3.93 11.76
C ILE A 77 0.60 4.73 13.01
N LYS A 78 1.15 5.94 12.85
CA LYS A 78 1.46 6.82 13.98
C LYS A 78 0.22 7.32 14.70
N ILE A 79 -0.78 7.79 13.95
CA ILE A 79 -2.01 8.35 14.52
C ILE A 79 -2.76 7.30 15.33
N PHE A 80 -2.84 6.07 14.83
CA PHE A 80 -3.53 4.98 15.54
C PHE A 80 -2.68 4.38 16.65
N GLY A 81 -1.41 4.77 16.77
CA GLY A 81 -0.53 4.27 17.81
C GLY A 81 -0.28 2.77 17.73
N LEU A 82 -0.17 2.24 16.52
CA LEU A 82 -0.02 0.81 16.32
C LEU A 82 1.33 0.30 16.79
N SER A 83 1.31 -0.87 17.44
CA SER A 83 2.55 -1.60 17.70
C SER A 83 2.94 -2.39 16.44
N PRO A 84 4.22 -2.81 16.31
CA PRO A 84 4.64 -3.59 15.15
C PRO A 84 3.87 -4.89 14.95
N GLU A 85 3.23 -5.39 16.00
CA GLU A 85 2.50 -6.67 16.01
C GLU A 85 1.03 -6.52 15.66
N ASP A 86 0.48 -5.32 15.69
CA ASP A 86 -0.92 -5.07 15.33
C ASP A 86 -1.13 -5.43 13.87
N GLN A 87 -2.20 -6.17 13.59
CA GLN A 87 -2.43 -6.70 12.26
C GLN A 87 -3.32 -5.79 11.41
N ILE A 88 -2.92 -5.65 10.15
CA ILE A 88 -3.66 -4.90 9.14
C ILE A 88 -4.08 -5.89 8.07
N GLU A 89 -5.37 -5.88 7.72
CA GLU A 89 -5.93 -6.82 6.75
C GLU A 89 -6.13 -6.15 5.39
N VAL A 90 -5.71 -6.83 4.33
CA VAL A 90 -5.99 -6.39 2.96
C VAL A 90 -7.35 -6.95 2.56
N ILE A 91 -8.35 -6.06 2.44
CA ILE A 91 -9.74 -6.45 2.16
C ILE A 91 -9.97 -6.60 0.67
N GLU A 92 -9.44 -5.68 -0.14
CA GLU A 92 -9.76 -5.61 -1.55
C GLU A 92 -8.60 -5.02 -2.33
N MET A 93 -8.41 -5.53 -3.55
CA MET A 93 -7.45 -4.98 -4.52
C MET A 93 -8.13 -5.02 -5.89
N LYS A 94 -8.31 -3.87 -6.52
CA LYS A 94 -8.98 -3.77 -7.82
C LYS A 94 -8.14 -3.00 -8.82
N ASN A 95 -8.02 -3.53 -10.02
CA ASN A 95 -7.51 -2.78 -11.15
C ASN A 95 -8.48 -1.66 -11.50
N LYS A 96 -7.92 -0.51 -11.77
CA LYS A 96 -8.73 0.63 -12.14
C LYS A 96 -8.77 0.81 -13.65
#